data_f4caa3e3218395ffcc8aad3e732be4a1
#
_entry.id   f4caa3e3218395ffcc8aad3e732be4a1
#
_cell.length_a   1.000
_cell.length_b   1.000
_cell.length_c   1.000
_cell.angle_alpha   90.00
_cell.angle_beta   90.00
_cell.angle_gamma   90.00
#
_symmetry.space_group_name_H-M   'P 1'
#
loop_
_entity.id
_entity.type
_entity.pdbx_description
1 polymer ?
#
loop_
_entity_poly.entity_id
_entity_poly.type
_entity_poly.pdbx_seq_one_letter_code
_entity_poly.pdbx_strand_id
1 'polypeptide(L)'
;MYFARSESSRKLKHAARIEIGESLTMKKTIDDVDVRGKRVLLRVDFNVPLDDAQHITDDRRIRAALPTIEHLVDGGGRVVLISHLGRPKGSNRDRERFSLAPIAIRLGELLGRSIKFVEDCIGDAPEGVVAESGDGEVCLLENLRFHEAETIMDKKAADDATLREQKESFARQLAGLADIYVNDAFGTCHRDNASMLTVPQLMKGKPRVIGYLVRRELEFLGGAVERPARPFICVLGGAKVSDKLGVIQSLLEKCDTILIGGAMAFTFLASEGMDVGDSLAEPDLFDTARALRKQGGDRLMMPLDSVVAKEIKAEAPTEILEGAIPRGWMGLDIGPKTSAAYKDVISSAKTVVWNGPMGVFETPPYDAGTLAVAEAVAAATDRGAVSIIGGGDSAAAIDKAGLADRMTHISTGGGASLEFLEGKPFPAIDVLDDV
;
A
#
# COMPACT_ATOMS: atom_id res chain seq x y z
N MET A 1 29.05 26.40 1.22
CA MET A 1 27.62 26.48 0.91
C MET A 1 26.88 25.48 1.80
N TYR A 2 26.68 25.85 3.04
CA TYR A 2 26.00 25.09 4.08
C TYR A 2 24.72 25.88 4.38
N PHE A 3 23.54 25.47 3.90
CA PHE A 3 22.22 25.91 4.41
C PHE A 3 21.11 25.35 3.51
N ALA A 4 20.74 24.09 3.69
CA ALA A 4 19.45 23.54 3.22
C ALA A 4 19.03 22.24 3.94
N ARG A 5 19.55 21.95 5.15
CA ARG A 5 19.20 20.72 5.90
C ARG A 5 18.22 20.91 7.04
N SER A 6 17.60 22.09 7.23
CA SER A 6 16.85 22.39 8.45
C SER A 6 15.32 22.47 8.33
N GLU A 7 14.73 22.48 7.14
CA GLU A 7 13.27 22.65 7.01
C GLU A 7 12.47 21.33 6.96
N SER A 8 13.04 20.28 6.40
CA SER A 8 12.36 18.97 6.37
C SER A 8 12.20 18.36 7.78
N SER A 9 13.23 18.51 8.63
CA SER A 9 13.19 17.99 10.01
C SER A 9 12.29 18.80 10.96
N ARG A 10 11.92 20.04 10.63
CA ARG A 10 11.02 20.87 11.46
C ARG A 10 9.55 20.62 11.18
N LYS A 11 9.16 20.25 9.96
CA LYS A 11 7.76 19.92 9.62
C LYS A 11 7.29 18.59 10.25
N LEU A 12 8.21 17.66 10.54
CA LEU A 12 7.90 16.41 11.25
C LEU A 12 7.56 16.59 12.74
N LYS A 13 7.82 17.77 13.34
CA LYS A 13 7.55 18.02 14.77
C LYS A 13 6.15 18.58 15.07
N HIS A 14 5.31 18.82 14.07
CA HIS A 14 3.95 19.34 14.23
C HIS A 14 2.84 18.39 13.72
N ALA A 15 3.17 17.13 13.35
CA ALA A 15 2.14 16.12 13.27
C ALA A 15 1.59 15.91 14.69
N ALA A 16 0.29 16.17 14.86
CA ALA A 16 -0.40 15.92 16.11
C ALA A 16 -0.01 14.51 16.59
N ARG A 17 0.45 14.41 17.82
CA ARG A 17 0.79 13.13 18.46
C ARG A 17 -0.52 12.36 18.53
N ILE A 18 -0.73 11.47 17.55
CA ILE A 18 -1.85 10.54 17.56
C ILE A 18 -1.52 9.58 18.69
N GLU A 19 -2.32 9.60 19.76
CA GLU A 19 -2.25 8.57 20.81
C GLU A 19 -2.73 7.26 20.18
N ILE A 20 -1.80 6.39 19.91
CA ILE A 20 -2.01 5.13 19.19
C ILE A 20 -2.47 4.07 20.20
N GLY A 21 -3.40 3.20 19.78
CA GLY A 21 -3.91 2.09 20.60
C GLY A 21 -2.80 1.13 21.04
N GLU A 22 -2.86 0.67 22.28
CA GLU A 22 -1.82 -0.11 22.94
C GLU A 22 -1.44 -1.44 22.26
N SER A 23 -2.27 -1.96 21.35
CA SER A 23 -2.09 -3.32 20.79
C SER A 23 -1.17 -3.41 19.56
N LEU A 24 -1.11 -2.40 18.69
CA LEU A 24 -0.35 -2.45 17.42
C LEU A 24 0.98 -1.68 17.44
N THR A 25 1.19 -0.84 18.46
CA THR A 25 2.40 0.00 18.63
C THR A 25 3.48 -0.60 19.48
N MET A 26 3.33 -1.86 19.86
CA MET A 26 4.24 -2.56 20.78
C MET A 26 5.38 -3.31 20.05
N LYS A 27 5.59 -3.07 18.76
CA LYS A 27 6.69 -3.72 18.05
C LYS A 27 7.97 -2.92 18.18
N LYS A 28 9.08 -3.62 18.48
CA LYS A 28 10.42 -3.03 18.44
C LYS A 28 10.72 -2.50 17.04
N THR A 29 11.39 -1.35 17.01
CA THR A 29 11.82 -0.67 15.80
C THR A 29 13.34 -0.76 15.64
N ILE A 30 13.85 -0.27 14.52
CA ILE A 30 15.31 -0.14 14.33
C ILE A 30 15.97 0.79 15.35
N ASP A 31 15.21 1.67 16.04
CA ASP A 31 15.75 2.52 17.13
C ASP A 31 16.07 1.72 18.40
N ASP A 32 15.50 0.51 18.55
CA ASP A 32 15.61 -0.32 19.76
C ASP A 32 16.76 -1.34 19.67
N VAL A 33 17.56 -1.30 18.58
CA VAL A 33 18.63 -2.28 18.32
C VAL A 33 19.95 -1.60 17.96
N ASP A 34 21.06 -2.12 18.49
CA ASP A 34 22.40 -1.69 18.06
C ASP A 34 22.83 -2.45 16.80
N VAL A 35 22.93 -1.71 15.71
CA VAL A 35 23.25 -2.24 14.37
C VAL A 35 24.74 -2.17 14.02
N ARG A 36 25.57 -1.51 14.84
CA ARG A 36 26.98 -1.28 14.54
C ARG A 36 27.75 -2.60 14.37
N GLY A 37 28.37 -2.76 13.18
CA GLY A 37 29.10 -3.96 12.81
C GLY A 37 28.24 -5.22 12.65
N LYS A 38 26.89 -5.09 12.68
CA LYS A 38 25.96 -6.20 12.49
C LYS A 38 25.52 -6.32 11.04
N ARG A 39 25.34 -7.55 10.59
CA ARG A 39 24.69 -7.85 9.30
C ARG A 39 23.19 -7.71 9.49
N VAL A 40 22.58 -6.81 8.76
CA VAL A 40 21.14 -6.50 8.87
C VAL A 40 20.42 -6.94 7.60
N LEU A 41 19.59 -7.96 7.68
CA LEU A 41 18.71 -8.38 6.59
C LEU A 41 17.47 -7.49 6.59
N LEU A 42 17.41 -6.55 5.65
CA LEU A 42 16.32 -5.60 5.52
C LEU A 42 15.38 -6.01 4.37
N ARG A 43 14.16 -6.41 4.70
CA ARG A 43 13.11 -6.69 3.72
C ARG A 43 12.39 -5.41 3.34
N VAL A 44 12.57 -4.98 2.09
CA VAL A 44 11.95 -3.79 1.50
C VAL A 44 10.96 -4.17 0.39
N ASP A 45 10.02 -3.29 0.06
CA ASP A 45 9.09 -3.47 -1.06
C ASP A 45 9.49 -2.59 -2.25
N PHE A 46 10.41 -3.09 -3.06
CA PHE A 46 10.87 -2.46 -4.30
C PHE A 46 10.11 -2.96 -5.54
N ASN A 47 8.89 -3.42 -5.36
CA ASN A 47 8.01 -3.81 -6.46
C ASN A 47 7.45 -2.57 -7.16
N VAL A 48 8.32 -1.86 -7.85
CA VAL A 48 8.03 -0.63 -8.60
C VAL A 48 7.58 -0.94 -10.02
N PRO A 49 6.76 -0.09 -10.67
CA PRO A 49 6.41 -0.26 -12.06
C PRO A 49 7.60 0.08 -12.97
N LEU A 50 7.80 -0.75 -13.99
CA LEU A 50 8.79 -0.58 -15.04
C LEU A 50 8.11 -0.43 -16.39
N ASP A 51 8.64 0.42 -17.27
CA ASP A 51 8.26 0.46 -18.68
C ASP A 51 8.84 -0.72 -19.47
N ASP A 52 8.53 -0.80 -20.76
CA ASP A 52 9.04 -1.87 -21.63
C ASP A 52 10.56 -1.79 -21.85
N ALA A 53 11.19 -0.63 -21.62
CA ALA A 53 12.63 -0.41 -21.66
C ALA A 53 13.28 -0.62 -20.26
N GLN A 54 12.54 -1.07 -19.28
CA GLN A 54 12.96 -1.32 -17.89
C GLN A 54 13.32 -0.06 -17.10
N HIS A 55 12.85 1.12 -17.51
CA HIS A 55 12.96 2.30 -16.69
C HIS A 55 11.89 2.30 -15.60
N ILE A 56 12.29 2.75 -14.42
CA ILE A 56 11.37 2.91 -13.29
C ILE A 56 10.47 4.12 -13.57
N THR A 57 9.15 3.88 -13.67
CA THR A 57 8.17 4.94 -13.93
C THR A 57 7.64 5.59 -12.65
N ASP A 58 7.80 4.91 -11.51
CA ASP A 58 7.44 5.42 -10.18
C ASP A 58 8.39 4.84 -9.12
N ASP A 59 9.18 5.71 -8.47
CA ASP A 59 10.19 5.31 -7.47
C ASP A 59 9.73 5.55 -6.01
N ARG A 60 8.44 5.85 -5.76
CA ARG A 60 7.93 6.16 -4.41
C ARG A 60 8.23 5.09 -3.38
N ARG A 61 8.14 3.81 -3.75
CA ARG A 61 8.46 2.69 -2.84
C ARG A 61 9.94 2.64 -2.45
N ILE A 62 10.82 2.99 -3.38
CA ILE A 62 12.26 3.08 -3.08
C ILE A 62 12.50 4.25 -2.12
N ARG A 63 11.94 5.43 -2.41
CA ARG A 63 12.06 6.61 -1.56
C ARG A 63 11.49 6.39 -0.16
N ALA A 64 10.40 5.64 -0.04
CA ALA A 64 9.76 5.35 1.24
C ALA A 64 10.66 4.52 2.18
N ALA A 65 11.54 3.68 1.64
CA ALA A 65 12.49 2.88 2.41
C ALA A 65 13.79 3.61 2.77
N LEU A 66 14.09 4.76 2.12
CA LEU A 66 15.35 5.49 2.35
C LEU A 66 15.61 5.82 3.82
N PRO A 67 14.64 6.35 4.59
CA PRO A 67 14.89 6.69 5.99
C PRO A 67 15.38 5.50 6.84
N THR A 68 14.83 4.30 6.60
CA THR A 68 15.27 3.07 7.26
C THR A 68 16.69 2.68 6.82
N ILE A 69 16.96 2.72 5.52
CA ILE A 69 18.27 2.36 4.97
C ILE A 69 19.34 3.34 5.49
N GLU A 70 19.08 4.64 5.43
CA GLU A 70 20.00 5.68 5.92
C GLU A 70 20.31 5.51 7.41
N HIS A 71 19.29 5.26 8.25
CA HIS A 71 19.48 5.02 9.68
C HIS A 71 20.40 3.82 9.94
N LEU A 72 20.17 2.70 9.27
CA LEU A 72 20.98 1.49 9.43
C LEU A 72 22.43 1.70 8.98
N VAL A 73 22.62 2.42 7.87
CA VAL A 73 23.93 2.74 7.31
C VAL A 73 24.69 3.72 8.20
N ASP A 74 24.06 4.80 8.65
CA ASP A 74 24.64 5.81 9.53
C ASP A 74 24.97 5.22 10.91
N GLY A 75 24.19 4.20 11.34
CA GLY A 75 24.45 3.39 12.54
C GLY A 75 25.63 2.42 12.40
N GLY A 76 26.24 2.29 11.20
CA GLY A 76 27.34 1.37 10.93
C GLY A 76 26.90 -0.09 10.72
N GLY A 77 25.62 -0.32 10.35
CA GLY A 77 25.11 -1.62 9.97
C GLY A 77 25.62 -2.04 8.58
N ARG A 78 25.84 -3.35 8.38
CA ARG A 78 26.12 -3.96 7.08
C ARG A 78 24.79 -4.40 6.47
N VAL A 79 24.25 -3.60 5.54
CA VAL A 79 22.84 -3.72 5.12
C VAL A 79 22.71 -4.64 3.93
N VAL A 80 21.93 -5.72 4.11
CA VAL A 80 21.58 -6.69 3.08
C VAL A 80 20.11 -6.49 2.72
N LEU A 81 19.87 -5.86 1.57
CA LEU A 81 18.51 -5.60 1.07
C LEU A 81 17.99 -6.81 0.32
N ILE A 82 16.77 -7.21 0.65
CA ILE A 82 16.02 -8.23 -0.06
C ILE A 82 14.65 -7.70 -0.47
N SER A 83 14.24 -7.98 -1.69
CA SER A 83 12.96 -7.56 -2.22
C SER A 83 12.42 -8.51 -3.27
N HIS A 84 11.19 -8.27 -3.68
CA HIS A 84 10.58 -8.88 -4.85
C HIS A 84 10.25 -7.85 -5.92
N LEU A 85 10.16 -8.30 -7.16
CA LEU A 85 9.69 -7.50 -8.30
C LEU A 85 8.80 -8.37 -9.19
N GLY A 86 7.59 -7.89 -9.46
CA GLY A 86 6.65 -8.53 -10.35
C GLY A 86 6.21 -9.94 -9.93
N ARG A 87 5.83 -10.74 -10.92
CA ARG A 87 5.40 -12.14 -10.76
C ARG A 87 6.06 -13.01 -11.83
N PRO A 88 7.37 -13.28 -11.72
CA PRO A 88 8.09 -14.13 -12.67
C PRO A 88 7.47 -15.53 -12.70
N LYS A 89 7.48 -16.15 -13.89
CA LYS A 89 6.98 -17.52 -14.14
C LYS A 89 8.12 -18.51 -14.45
N GLY A 90 9.36 -18.11 -14.18
CA GLY A 90 10.54 -18.97 -14.31
C GLY A 90 11.22 -18.96 -15.69
N SER A 91 10.79 -18.13 -16.66
CA SER A 91 11.46 -18.01 -17.94
C SER A 91 12.71 -17.11 -17.86
N ASN A 92 13.67 -17.29 -18.80
CA ASN A 92 14.83 -16.39 -18.92
C ASN A 92 14.40 -14.94 -19.19
N ARG A 93 13.34 -14.74 -19.98
CA ARG A 93 12.75 -13.41 -20.23
C ARG A 93 12.20 -12.78 -18.94
N ASP A 94 11.67 -13.60 -18.03
CA ASP A 94 11.22 -13.10 -16.72
C ASP A 94 12.41 -12.65 -15.87
N ARG A 95 13.55 -13.37 -15.92
CA ARG A 95 14.76 -12.98 -15.20
C ARG A 95 15.28 -11.63 -15.70
N GLU A 96 15.31 -11.40 -16.99
CA GLU A 96 15.66 -10.09 -17.56
C GLU A 96 14.65 -9.00 -17.14
N ARG A 97 13.35 -9.29 -17.26
CA ARG A 97 12.28 -8.32 -17.01
C ARG A 97 12.13 -7.93 -15.55
N PHE A 98 12.35 -8.86 -14.63
CA PHE A 98 12.09 -8.68 -13.21
C PHE A 98 13.36 -8.68 -12.35
N SER A 99 14.55 -8.43 -12.95
CA SER A 99 15.77 -8.22 -12.20
C SER A 99 15.71 -6.94 -11.38
N LEU A 100 16.29 -6.99 -10.18
CA LEU A 100 16.44 -5.83 -9.31
C LEU A 100 17.66 -4.95 -9.66
N ALA A 101 18.43 -5.29 -10.69
CA ALA A 101 19.61 -4.50 -11.10
C ALA A 101 19.29 -3.02 -11.41
N PRO A 102 18.21 -2.66 -12.15
CA PRO A 102 17.84 -1.27 -12.35
C PRO A 102 17.51 -0.54 -11.04
N ILE A 103 16.92 -1.27 -10.09
CA ILE A 103 16.56 -0.71 -8.77
C ILE A 103 17.83 -0.43 -7.95
N ALA A 104 18.85 -1.29 -8.02
CA ALA A 104 20.14 -1.05 -7.37
C ALA A 104 20.80 0.23 -7.86
N ILE A 105 20.75 0.50 -9.17
CA ILE A 105 21.27 1.75 -9.78
C ILE A 105 20.50 2.94 -9.22
N ARG A 106 19.16 2.90 -9.28
CA ARG A 106 18.30 3.99 -8.80
C ARG A 106 18.47 4.25 -7.31
N LEU A 107 18.56 3.20 -6.51
CA LEU A 107 18.82 3.30 -5.07
C LEU A 107 20.18 3.98 -4.81
N GLY A 108 21.21 3.60 -5.57
CA GLY A 108 22.54 4.22 -5.48
C GLY A 108 22.51 5.72 -5.77
N GLU A 109 21.78 6.15 -6.79
CA GLU A 109 21.57 7.58 -7.11
C GLU A 109 20.90 8.32 -5.94
N LEU A 110 19.86 7.73 -5.37
CA LEU A 110 19.08 8.34 -4.28
C LEU A 110 19.88 8.45 -2.98
N LEU A 111 20.70 7.44 -2.66
CA LEU A 111 21.55 7.41 -1.46
C LEU A 111 22.90 8.15 -1.66
N GLY A 112 23.25 8.51 -2.90
CA GLY A 112 24.54 9.12 -3.21
C GLY A 112 25.74 8.21 -2.94
N ARG A 113 25.56 6.87 -3.08
CA ARG A 113 26.59 5.85 -2.82
C ARG A 113 26.45 4.64 -3.73
N SER A 114 27.52 3.86 -3.88
CA SER A 114 27.47 2.61 -4.63
C SER A 114 26.68 1.54 -3.86
N ILE A 115 25.82 0.81 -4.57
CA ILE A 115 25.12 -0.37 -4.06
C ILE A 115 25.73 -1.60 -4.74
N LYS A 116 26.17 -2.57 -3.94
CA LYS A 116 26.64 -3.85 -4.48
C LYS A 116 25.42 -4.68 -4.88
N PHE A 117 25.23 -4.92 -6.18
CA PHE A 117 24.18 -5.82 -6.66
C PHE A 117 24.72 -7.24 -6.74
N VAL A 118 23.92 -8.24 -6.31
CA VAL A 118 24.28 -9.66 -6.31
C VAL A 118 23.23 -10.43 -7.11
N GLU A 119 23.66 -11.16 -8.13
CA GLU A 119 22.81 -11.80 -9.15
C GLU A 119 21.96 -12.99 -8.65
N ASP A 120 22.05 -13.33 -7.36
CA ASP A 120 21.15 -14.26 -6.68
C ASP A 120 20.89 -13.79 -5.24
N CYS A 121 19.89 -14.40 -4.58
CA CYS A 121 19.57 -14.07 -3.19
C CYS A 121 19.97 -15.17 -2.17
N ILE A 122 20.41 -16.34 -2.63
CA ILE A 122 20.90 -17.45 -1.82
C ILE A 122 22.14 -18.10 -2.45
N GLY A 123 22.86 -18.91 -1.68
CA GLY A 123 24.06 -19.64 -2.13
C GLY A 123 25.36 -18.84 -1.93
N ASP A 124 26.44 -19.35 -2.54
CA ASP A 124 27.82 -18.90 -2.26
C ASP A 124 28.06 -17.41 -2.59
N ALA A 125 27.44 -16.90 -3.66
CA ALA A 125 27.67 -15.52 -4.10
C ALA A 125 27.14 -14.49 -3.09
N PRO A 126 25.87 -14.55 -2.61
CA PRO A 126 25.39 -13.68 -1.53
C PRO A 126 26.18 -13.87 -0.22
N GLU A 127 26.52 -15.08 0.15
CA GLU A 127 27.31 -15.37 1.36
C GLU A 127 28.66 -14.69 1.31
N GLY A 128 29.38 -14.80 0.19
CA GLY A 128 30.69 -14.17 -0.02
C GLY A 128 30.60 -12.63 0.06
N VAL A 129 29.66 -12.02 -0.67
CA VAL A 129 29.50 -10.56 -0.68
C VAL A 129 29.13 -10.02 0.69
N VAL A 130 28.23 -10.69 1.41
CA VAL A 130 27.82 -10.30 2.76
C VAL A 130 28.95 -10.46 3.77
N ALA A 131 29.76 -11.52 3.68
CA ALA A 131 30.92 -11.74 4.54
C ALA A 131 32.01 -10.67 4.37
N GLU A 132 32.20 -10.20 3.13
CA GLU A 132 33.20 -9.16 2.78
C GLU A 132 32.69 -7.73 3.00
N SER A 133 31.39 -7.54 3.25
CA SER A 133 30.82 -6.20 3.44
C SER A 133 31.35 -5.52 4.69
N GLY A 134 31.74 -4.25 4.55
CA GLY A 134 32.17 -3.37 5.65
C GLY A 134 30.99 -2.64 6.30
N ASP A 135 31.30 -1.99 7.44
CA ASP A 135 30.32 -1.19 8.18
C ASP A 135 29.81 -0.02 7.33
N GLY A 136 28.49 0.14 7.28
CA GLY A 136 27.82 1.16 6.46
C GLY A 136 27.72 0.80 4.98
N GLU A 137 28.18 -0.36 4.53
CA GLU A 137 27.97 -0.81 3.16
C GLU A 137 26.58 -1.40 2.97
N VAL A 138 26.08 -1.30 1.71
CA VAL A 138 24.78 -1.78 1.30
C VAL A 138 24.93 -2.71 0.11
N CYS A 139 24.34 -3.90 0.19
CA CYS A 139 24.15 -4.76 -0.96
C CYS A 139 22.65 -5.01 -1.19
N LEU A 140 22.27 -5.17 -2.47
CA LEU A 140 20.93 -5.58 -2.89
C LEU A 140 21.04 -6.95 -3.56
N LEU A 141 20.34 -7.94 -3.01
CA LEU A 141 20.26 -9.27 -3.59
C LEU A 141 19.20 -9.30 -4.70
N GLU A 142 19.33 -10.25 -5.62
CA GLU A 142 18.39 -10.43 -6.71
C GLU A 142 17.00 -10.85 -6.22
N ASN A 143 16.02 -10.70 -7.09
CA ASN A 143 14.60 -10.89 -6.87
C ASN A 143 14.30 -12.24 -6.19
N LEU A 144 13.79 -12.17 -4.96
CA LEU A 144 13.41 -13.34 -4.16
C LEU A 144 12.47 -14.31 -4.91
N ARG A 145 11.61 -13.76 -5.79
CA ARG A 145 10.62 -14.55 -6.55
C ARG A 145 11.20 -15.31 -7.74
N PHE A 146 12.50 -15.22 -7.99
CA PHE A 146 13.17 -16.14 -8.89
C PHE A 146 13.30 -17.55 -8.29
N HIS A 147 13.12 -17.66 -6.97
CA HIS A 147 12.98 -18.90 -6.25
C HIS A 147 11.52 -19.16 -5.88
N GLU A 148 10.93 -20.24 -6.38
CA GLU A 148 9.53 -20.60 -6.11
C GLU A 148 9.25 -20.73 -4.60
N ALA A 149 10.25 -21.14 -3.84
CA ALA A 149 10.20 -21.30 -2.40
C ALA A 149 9.76 -20.03 -1.65
N GLU A 150 10.06 -18.84 -2.19
CA GLU A 150 9.61 -17.55 -1.62
C GLU A 150 8.09 -17.47 -1.51
N THR A 151 7.36 -18.04 -2.48
CA THR A 151 5.91 -17.88 -2.57
C THR A 151 5.09 -19.10 -2.17
N ILE A 152 5.73 -20.15 -1.63
CA ILE A 152 5.04 -21.32 -1.09
C ILE A 152 4.20 -20.86 0.11
N MET A 153 2.87 -21.03 0.01
CA MET A 153 1.93 -20.71 1.09
C MET A 153 2.04 -21.72 2.23
N ASP A 154 1.98 -21.26 3.47
CA ASP A 154 2.04 -22.12 4.67
C ASP A 154 0.95 -23.20 4.67
N LYS A 155 -0.26 -22.86 4.19
CA LYS A 155 -1.35 -23.83 4.05
C LYS A 155 -0.98 -25.01 3.15
N LYS A 156 -0.26 -24.77 2.05
CA LYS A 156 0.21 -25.84 1.15
C LYS A 156 1.37 -26.61 1.77
N ALA A 157 2.31 -25.91 2.41
CA ALA A 157 3.44 -26.51 3.10
C ALA A 157 3.02 -27.37 4.31
N ALA A 158 1.89 -27.07 4.93
CA ALA A 158 1.35 -27.88 6.04
C ALA A 158 1.01 -29.32 5.60
N ASP A 159 0.51 -29.46 4.38
CA ASP A 159 0.04 -30.75 3.85
C ASP A 159 1.11 -31.45 2.99
N ASP A 160 2.21 -30.78 2.66
CA ASP A 160 3.29 -31.31 1.80
C ASP A 160 4.67 -31.05 2.42
N ALA A 161 5.30 -32.15 2.88
CA ALA A 161 6.61 -32.10 3.52
C ALA A 161 7.73 -31.62 2.58
N THR A 162 7.60 -31.86 1.26
CA THR A 162 8.58 -31.43 0.26
C THR A 162 8.53 -29.91 0.08
N LEU A 163 7.32 -29.35 -0.05
CA LEU A 163 7.13 -27.91 -0.14
C LEU A 163 7.58 -27.20 1.15
N ARG A 164 7.32 -27.80 2.30
CA ARG A 164 7.79 -27.29 3.60
C ARG A 164 9.30 -27.21 3.64
N GLU A 165 9.99 -28.30 3.33
CA GLU A 165 11.45 -28.34 3.32
C GLU A 165 12.06 -27.37 2.31
N GLN A 166 11.48 -27.22 1.11
CA GLN A 166 11.90 -26.23 0.13
C GLN A 166 11.81 -24.79 0.69
N LYS A 167 10.67 -24.44 1.29
CA LYS A 167 10.46 -23.13 1.89
C LYS A 167 11.41 -22.86 3.04
N GLU A 168 11.58 -23.83 3.94
CA GLU A 168 12.46 -23.71 5.11
C GLU A 168 13.94 -23.68 4.70
N SER A 169 14.36 -24.48 3.71
CA SER A 169 15.74 -24.48 3.22
C SER A 169 16.10 -23.11 2.60
N PHE A 170 15.22 -22.54 1.80
CA PHE A 170 15.38 -21.20 1.25
C PHE A 170 15.46 -20.15 2.37
N ALA A 171 14.54 -20.20 3.34
CA ALA A 171 14.51 -19.27 4.45
C ALA A 171 15.75 -19.40 5.36
N ARG A 172 16.28 -20.61 5.59
CA ARG A 172 17.54 -20.84 6.35
C ARG A 172 18.72 -20.16 5.71
N GLN A 173 18.86 -20.21 4.39
CA GLN A 173 19.95 -19.54 3.67
C GLN A 173 19.87 -18.03 3.85
N LEU A 174 18.68 -17.43 3.66
CA LEU A 174 18.48 -15.99 3.91
C LEU A 174 18.75 -15.60 5.37
N ALA A 175 18.25 -16.39 6.34
CA ALA A 175 18.45 -16.14 7.77
C ALA A 175 19.94 -16.26 8.21
N GLY A 176 20.72 -17.07 7.49
CA GLY A 176 22.18 -17.22 7.69
C GLY A 176 22.97 -15.96 7.33
N LEU A 177 22.45 -15.13 6.44
CA LEU A 177 23.13 -13.92 5.98
C LEU A 177 23.20 -12.81 7.05
N ALA A 178 22.41 -12.88 8.14
CA ALA A 178 22.27 -11.74 9.03
C ALA A 178 22.19 -12.08 10.52
N ASP A 179 22.48 -11.05 11.32
CA ASP A 179 22.41 -11.05 12.78
C ASP A 179 21.12 -10.38 13.28
N ILE A 180 20.52 -9.48 12.45
CA ILE A 180 19.29 -8.74 12.72
C ILE A 180 18.38 -8.86 11.51
N TYR A 181 17.07 -9.05 11.73
CA TYR A 181 16.04 -8.97 10.71
C TYR A 181 15.20 -7.70 10.86
N VAL A 182 15.01 -6.99 9.77
CA VAL A 182 14.16 -5.79 9.73
C VAL A 182 13.10 -5.95 8.64
N ASN A 183 11.82 -5.77 9.01
CA ASN A 183 10.72 -5.71 8.07
C ASN A 183 10.35 -4.26 7.78
N ASP A 184 10.56 -3.82 6.55
CA ASP A 184 10.15 -2.49 6.07
C ASP A 184 9.32 -2.58 4.77
N ALA A 185 8.56 -3.67 4.62
CA ALA A 185 7.80 -4.01 3.43
C ALA A 185 6.30 -4.16 3.72
N PHE A 186 5.66 -3.11 4.20
CA PHE A 186 4.24 -3.12 4.61
C PHE A 186 3.31 -3.71 3.54
N GLY A 187 3.53 -3.39 2.26
CA GLY A 187 2.74 -3.90 1.13
C GLY A 187 2.68 -5.42 1.00
N THR A 188 3.56 -6.16 1.70
CA THR A 188 3.58 -7.63 1.72
C THR A 188 3.36 -8.25 3.10
N CYS A 189 3.10 -7.46 4.15
CA CYS A 189 2.94 -7.95 5.52
C CYS A 189 1.72 -8.87 5.73
N HIS A 190 0.73 -8.80 4.84
CA HIS A 190 -0.45 -9.68 4.83
C HIS A 190 -0.16 -11.09 4.27
N ARG A 191 1.08 -11.36 3.80
CA ARG A 191 1.45 -12.61 3.14
C ARG A 191 2.38 -13.44 4.01
N ASP A 192 2.28 -14.76 3.82
CA ASP A 192 3.12 -15.78 4.46
C ASP A 192 4.37 -16.15 3.62
N ASN A 193 4.85 -15.23 2.78
CA ASN A 193 6.07 -15.44 2.00
C ASN A 193 7.26 -15.85 2.89
N ALA A 194 8.16 -16.68 2.36
CA ALA A 194 9.30 -17.18 3.13
C ALA A 194 10.13 -16.05 3.76
N SER A 195 10.45 -14.99 2.97
CA SER A 195 11.20 -13.84 3.45
C SER A 195 10.45 -12.99 4.51
N MET A 196 9.12 -13.03 4.51
CA MET A 196 8.28 -12.23 5.41
C MET A 196 7.96 -12.93 6.73
N LEU A 197 7.78 -14.26 6.71
CA LEU A 197 7.32 -15.03 7.87
C LEU A 197 8.33 -16.09 8.30
N THR A 198 8.76 -16.98 7.40
CA THR A 198 9.62 -18.12 7.77
C THR A 198 11.02 -17.68 8.17
N VAL A 199 11.61 -16.69 7.48
CA VAL A 199 12.92 -16.12 7.85
C VAL A 199 12.93 -15.57 9.27
N PRO A 200 12.04 -14.63 9.67
CA PRO A 200 12.03 -14.15 11.05
C PRO A 200 11.66 -15.24 12.08
N GLN A 201 10.85 -16.25 11.72
CA GLN A 201 10.61 -17.40 12.59
C GLN A 201 11.91 -18.16 12.89
N LEU A 202 12.75 -18.41 11.87
CA LEU A 202 14.05 -19.08 12.01
C LEU A 202 15.09 -18.21 12.73
N MET A 203 14.91 -16.90 12.73
CA MET A 203 15.79 -15.97 13.47
C MET A 203 15.33 -15.73 14.93
N LYS A 204 14.45 -16.57 15.48
CA LYS A 204 14.05 -16.49 16.89
C LYS A 204 15.30 -16.50 17.81
N GLY A 205 15.37 -15.51 18.70
CA GLY A 205 16.53 -15.29 19.58
C GLY A 205 17.56 -14.29 19.02
N LYS A 206 17.39 -13.83 17.78
CA LYS A 206 18.05 -12.65 17.22
C LYS A 206 17.04 -11.51 17.15
N PRO A 207 17.46 -10.22 17.13
CA PRO A 207 16.51 -9.10 16.97
C PRO A 207 15.72 -9.17 15.65
N ARG A 208 14.40 -9.02 15.73
CA ARG A 208 13.47 -9.00 14.59
C ARG A 208 12.53 -7.82 14.77
N VAL A 209 12.78 -6.76 14.06
CA VAL A 209 12.16 -5.46 14.30
C VAL A 209 11.51 -4.89 13.04
N ILE A 210 10.73 -3.83 13.20
CA ILE A 210 10.15 -3.07 12.06
C ILE A 210 11.04 -1.89 11.69
N GLY A 211 11.03 -1.54 10.38
CA GLY A 211 11.59 -0.30 9.89
C GLY A 211 10.61 0.88 10.01
N TYR A 212 11.07 2.07 9.65
CA TYR A 212 10.30 3.31 9.78
C TYR A 212 9.08 3.35 8.86
N LEU A 213 9.14 2.72 7.67
CA LEU A 213 7.99 2.66 6.79
C LEU A 213 6.85 1.86 7.43
N VAL A 214 7.15 0.63 7.88
CA VAL A 214 6.15 -0.22 8.54
C VAL A 214 5.62 0.45 9.81
N ARG A 215 6.48 1.04 10.62
CA ARG A 215 6.08 1.82 11.79
C ARG A 215 5.07 2.90 11.40
N ARG A 216 5.38 3.72 10.39
CA ARG A 216 4.52 4.81 9.94
C ARG A 216 3.17 4.30 9.42
N GLU A 217 3.17 3.21 8.65
CA GLU A 217 1.92 2.61 8.17
C GLU A 217 1.03 2.12 9.33
N LEU A 218 1.63 1.44 10.32
CA LEU A 218 0.91 0.99 11.53
C LEU A 218 0.39 2.18 12.35
N GLU A 219 1.18 3.25 12.49
CA GLU A 219 0.77 4.46 13.20
C GLU A 219 -0.47 5.10 12.55
N PHE A 220 -0.46 5.31 11.24
CA PHE A 220 -1.56 6.00 10.57
C PHE A 220 -2.80 5.10 10.39
N LEU A 221 -2.61 3.89 9.86
CA LEU A 221 -3.75 2.98 9.63
C LEU A 221 -4.33 2.46 10.94
N GLY A 222 -3.49 2.09 11.92
CA GLY A 222 -3.92 1.64 13.24
C GLY A 222 -4.65 2.75 13.98
N GLY A 223 -4.09 3.96 14.04
CA GLY A 223 -4.72 5.12 14.66
C GLY A 223 -6.09 5.44 14.06
N ALA A 224 -6.21 5.38 12.72
CA ALA A 224 -7.49 5.61 12.03
C ALA A 224 -8.55 4.54 12.30
N VAL A 225 -8.13 3.29 12.54
CA VAL A 225 -9.07 2.17 12.75
C VAL A 225 -9.46 2.01 14.22
N GLU A 226 -8.53 2.20 15.15
CA GLU A 226 -8.76 1.93 16.57
C GLU A 226 -9.36 3.12 17.32
N ARG A 227 -8.86 4.33 17.07
CA ARG A 227 -9.29 5.56 17.79
C ARG A 227 -9.36 6.78 16.88
N PRO A 228 -10.20 6.77 15.83
CA PRO A 228 -10.29 7.89 14.91
C PRO A 228 -10.83 9.15 15.60
N ALA A 229 -10.23 10.29 15.30
CA ALA A 229 -10.85 11.57 15.59
C ALA A 229 -12.13 11.73 14.74
N ARG A 230 -13.25 12.11 15.37
CA ARG A 230 -14.55 12.18 14.69
C ARG A 230 -14.93 13.60 14.29
N PRO A 231 -15.66 13.81 13.18
CA PRO A 231 -16.21 12.78 12.28
C PRO A 231 -15.15 12.00 11.50
N PHE A 232 -15.33 10.67 11.41
CA PHE A 232 -14.49 9.77 10.62
C PHE A 232 -15.22 9.40 9.32
N ILE A 233 -14.69 9.85 8.20
CA ILE A 233 -15.25 9.68 6.87
C ILE A 233 -14.39 8.71 6.07
N CYS A 234 -15.05 7.73 5.44
CA CYS A 234 -14.39 6.85 4.47
C CYS A 234 -14.84 7.19 3.06
N VAL A 235 -13.92 7.24 2.11
CA VAL A 235 -14.18 7.38 0.68
C VAL A 235 -13.74 6.10 0.01
N LEU A 236 -14.67 5.39 -0.61
CA LEU A 236 -14.41 4.10 -1.26
C LEU A 236 -14.88 4.15 -2.71
N GLY A 237 -13.95 3.94 -3.62
CA GLY A 237 -14.21 3.89 -5.06
C GLY A 237 -13.55 2.70 -5.72
N GLY A 238 -13.50 2.72 -7.05
CA GLY A 238 -12.90 1.67 -7.86
C GLY A 238 -13.92 0.86 -8.64
N ALA A 239 -13.46 -0.23 -9.30
CA ALA A 239 -14.26 -0.93 -10.29
C ALA A 239 -15.25 -1.95 -9.69
N LYS A 240 -14.85 -2.66 -8.63
CA LYS A 240 -15.59 -3.84 -8.14
C LYS A 240 -15.91 -3.76 -6.65
N VAL A 241 -17.14 -4.13 -6.30
CA VAL A 241 -17.57 -4.32 -4.90
C VAL A 241 -16.88 -5.51 -4.28
N SER A 242 -16.70 -6.61 -5.04
CA SER A 242 -16.04 -7.83 -4.58
C SER A 242 -14.68 -7.59 -3.92
N ASP A 243 -13.93 -6.63 -4.43
CA ASP A 243 -12.60 -6.30 -3.92
C ASP A 243 -12.63 -5.51 -2.59
N LYS A 244 -13.81 -5.02 -2.17
CA LYS A 244 -13.95 -4.11 -1.03
C LYS A 244 -15.03 -4.51 -0.01
N LEU A 245 -15.67 -5.67 -0.20
CA LEU A 245 -16.75 -6.13 0.71
C LEU A 245 -16.31 -6.16 2.16
N GLY A 246 -15.16 -6.77 2.45
CA GLY A 246 -14.62 -6.86 3.81
C GLY A 246 -14.32 -5.49 4.42
N VAL A 247 -13.76 -4.59 3.60
CA VAL A 247 -13.46 -3.20 4.01
C VAL A 247 -14.76 -2.45 4.33
N ILE A 248 -15.78 -2.51 3.45
CA ILE A 248 -17.05 -1.81 3.67
C ILE A 248 -17.68 -2.33 4.96
N GLN A 249 -17.74 -3.64 5.16
CA GLN A 249 -18.32 -4.26 6.33
C GLN A 249 -17.60 -3.84 7.63
N SER A 250 -16.27 -3.89 7.65
CA SER A 250 -15.46 -3.47 8.80
C SER A 250 -15.62 -1.98 9.09
N LEU A 251 -15.60 -1.14 8.05
CA LEU A 251 -15.67 0.31 8.21
C LEU A 251 -17.09 0.80 8.56
N LEU A 252 -18.16 0.08 8.21
CA LEU A 252 -19.51 0.41 8.65
C LEU A 252 -19.68 0.38 10.18
N GLU A 253 -18.83 -0.37 10.89
CA GLU A 253 -18.82 -0.41 12.35
C GLU A 253 -18.01 0.73 12.97
N LYS A 254 -17.11 1.35 12.21
CA LYS A 254 -16.09 2.27 12.71
C LYS A 254 -16.27 3.70 12.28
N CYS A 255 -16.69 3.95 11.02
CA CYS A 255 -16.84 5.32 10.51
C CYS A 255 -18.23 5.90 10.68
N ASP A 256 -18.28 7.24 10.67
CA ASP A 256 -19.53 7.98 10.76
C ASP A 256 -20.23 8.01 9.39
N THR A 257 -19.47 8.05 8.28
CA THR A 257 -20.01 8.03 6.92
C THR A 257 -19.04 7.34 5.94
N ILE A 258 -19.60 6.59 5.01
CA ILE A 258 -18.88 6.00 3.87
C ILE A 258 -19.44 6.62 2.59
N LEU A 259 -18.56 7.21 1.79
CA LEU A 259 -18.86 7.78 0.48
C LEU A 259 -18.45 6.78 -0.60
N ILE A 260 -19.42 6.30 -1.37
CA ILE A 260 -19.20 5.30 -2.44
C ILE A 260 -19.09 6.00 -3.79
N GLY A 261 -18.08 5.62 -4.58
CA GLY A 261 -17.88 6.10 -5.95
C GLY A 261 -17.30 5.02 -6.85
N GLY A 262 -16.93 5.43 -8.06
CA GLY A 262 -16.42 4.49 -9.08
C GLY A 262 -17.49 3.51 -9.56
N ALA A 263 -17.09 2.58 -10.41
CA ALA A 263 -18.04 1.64 -11.01
C ALA A 263 -18.70 0.71 -9.97
N MET A 264 -18.07 0.48 -8.83
CA MET A 264 -18.66 -0.31 -7.75
C MET A 264 -20.01 0.26 -7.27
N ALA A 265 -20.24 1.57 -7.40
CA ALA A 265 -21.50 2.20 -7.03
C ALA A 265 -22.68 1.62 -7.81
N PHE A 266 -22.47 1.24 -9.07
CA PHE A 266 -23.53 0.71 -9.93
C PHE A 266 -24.01 -0.68 -9.51
N THR A 267 -23.17 -1.48 -8.83
CA THR A 267 -23.61 -2.73 -8.21
C THR A 267 -24.63 -2.46 -7.11
N PHE A 268 -24.41 -1.44 -6.27
CA PHE A 268 -25.36 -1.04 -5.22
C PHE A 268 -26.66 -0.52 -5.84
N LEU A 269 -26.57 0.43 -6.79
CA LEU A 269 -27.73 1.04 -7.44
C LEU A 269 -28.59 -0.01 -8.18
N ALA A 270 -27.94 -0.90 -8.95
CA ALA A 270 -28.63 -1.98 -9.66
C ALA A 270 -29.28 -2.98 -8.68
N SER A 271 -28.65 -3.25 -7.53
CA SER A 271 -29.22 -4.13 -6.52
C SER A 271 -30.52 -3.59 -5.91
N GLU A 272 -30.73 -2.28 -5.94
CA GLU A 272 -31.95 -1.58 -5.50
C GLU A 272 -32.98 -1.42 -6.62
N GLY A 273 -32.71 -1.99 -7.82
CA GLY A 273 -33.62 -2.00 -8.99
C GLY A 273 -33.47 -0.79 -9.92
N MET A 274 -32.41 -0.01 -9.78
CA MET A 274 -32.11 1.09 -10.68
C MET A 274 -31.49 0.57 -11.99
N ASP A 275 -31.95 1.06 -13.13
CA ASP A 275 -31.29 0.78 -14.40
C ASP A 275 -29.94 1.52 -14.47
N VAL A 276 -28.86 0.76 -14.67
CA VAL A 276 -27.48 1.28 -14.73
C VAL A 276 -26.88 1.21 -16.15
N GLY A 277 -27.71 0.93 -17.17
CA GLY A 277 -27.30 0.84 -18.56
C GLY A 277 -26.24 -0.24 -18.77
N ASP A 278 -25.17 0.15 -19.47
CA ASP A 278 -24.02 -0.72 -19.76
C ASP A 278 -22.89 -0.52 -18.73
N SER A 279 -23.17 0.12 -17.57
CA SER A 279 -22.21 0.33 -16.50
C SER A 279 -21.74 -1.02 -15.91
N LEU A 280 -20.49 -1.07 -15.46
CA LEU A 280 -19.95 -2.25 -14.79
C LEU A 280 -20.70 -2.50 -13.47
N ALA A 281 -21.32 -3.67 -13.35
CA ALA A 281 -21.99 -4.14 -12.13
C ALA A 281 -21.71 -5.62 -11.91
N GLU A 282 -21.81 -6.08 -10.67
CA GLU A 282 -21.60 -7.48 -10.27
C GLU A 282 -22.92 -8.10 -9.80
N PRO A 283 -23.75 -8.72 -10.70
CA PRO A 283 -25.07 -9.23 -10.35
C PRO A 283 -25.06 -10.28 -9.24
N ASP A 284 -24.02 -11.10 -9.17
CA ASP A 284 -23.84 -12.14 -8.16
C ASP A 284 -23.73 -11.56 -6.73
N LEU A 285 -23.45 -10.26 -6.62
CA LEU A 285 -23.31 -9.56 -5.35
C LEU A 285 -24.49 -8.67 -4.97
N PHE A 286 -25.60 -8.68 -5.73
CA PHE A 286 -26.75 -7.81 -5.45
C PHE A 286 -27.37 -8.06 -4.07
N ASP A 287 -27.47 -9.32 -3.62
CA ASP A 287 -28.00 -9.62 -2.29
C ASP A 287 -27.09 -9.07 -1.18
N THR A 288 -25.78 -9.21 -1.36
CA THR A 288 -24.77 -8.67 -0.44
C THR A 288 -24.80 -7.14 -0.42
N ALA A 289 -24.88 -6.51 -1.60
CA ALA A 289 -24.96 -5.05 -1.71
C ALA A 289 -26.21 -4.50 -1.01
N ARG A 290 -27.38 -5.13 -1.21
CA ARG A 290 -28.62 -4.77 -0.47
C ARG A 290 -28.47 -4.91 1.03
N ALA A 291 -27.84 -5.99 1.50
CA ALA A 291 -27.60 -6.19 2.93
C ALA A 291 -26.70 -5.07 3.52
N LEU A 292 -25.62 -4.70 2.83
CA LEU A 292 -24.74 -3.60 3.24
C LEU A 292 -25.46 -2.24 3.23
N ARG A 293 -26.30 -1.98 2.21
CA ARG A 293 -27.12 -0.76 2.15
C ARG A 293 -28.09 -0.67 3.33
N LYS A 294 -28.76 -1.78 3.64
CA LYS A 294 -29.66 -1.86 4.80
C LYS A 294 -28.90 -1.65 6.12
N GLN A 295 -27.73 -2.24 6.28
CA GLN A 295 -26.89 -2.10 7.47
C GLN A 295 -26.35 -0.66 7.61
N GLY A 296 -25.89 -0.07 6.52
CA GLY A 296 -25.31 1.26 6.50
C GLY A 296 -26.34 2.39 6.63
N GLY A 297 -27.53 2.20 6.05
CA GLY A 297 -28.55 3.24 6.00
C GLY A 297 -27.99 4.54 5.41
N ASP A 298 -28.28 5.67 6.07
CA ASP A 298 -27.82 7.00 5.63
C ASP A 298 -26.31 7.19 5.76
N ARG A 299 -25.61 6.34 6.51
CA ARG A 299 -24.16 6.39 6.63
C ARG A 299 -23.42 5.88 5.38
N LEU A 300 -24.09 5.08 4.53
CA LEU A 300 -23.54 4.58 3.28
C LEU A 300 -24.10 5.42 2.12
N MET A 301 -23.42 6.50 1.76
CA MET A 301 -23.86 7.44 0.75
C MET A 301 -23.52 6.96 -0.65
N MET A 302 -24.54 6.93 -1.53
CA MET A 302 -24.40 6.61 -2.95
C MET A 302 -24.34 7.88 -3.81
N PRO A 303 -23.77 7.81 -5.02
CA PRO A 303 -23.84 8.91 -5.98
C PRO A 303 -25.28 9.34 -6.27
N LEU A 304 -25.50 10.64 -6.34
CA LEU A 304 -26.78 11.29 -6.67
C LEU A 304 -26.95 11.44 -8.19
N ASP A 305 -25.83 11.61 -8.87
CA ASP A 305 -25.71 11.77 -10.32
C ASP A 305 -24.43 11.15 -10.82
N SER A 306 -24.38 10.86 -12.12
CA SER A 306 -23.23 10.25 -12.79
C SER A 306 -22.90 10.96 -14.08
N VAL A 307 -21.62 11.09 -14.39
CA VAL A 307 -21.13 11.42 -15.72
C VAL A 307 -21.16 10.15 -16.56
N VAL A 308 -21.90 10.15 -17.65
CA VAL A 308 -22.09 8.98 -18.49
C VAL A 308 -21.58 9.22 -19.92
N ALA A 309 -21.12 8.17 -20.58
CA ALA A 309 -20.78 8.16 -22.00
C ALA A 309 -21.09 6.80 -22.62
N LYS A 310 -20.98 6.70 -23.95
CA LYS A 310 -21.18 5.44 -24.69
C LYS A 310 -19.89 4.62 -24.82
N GLU A 311 -18.75 5.24 -24.62
CA GLU A 311 -17.42 4.61 -24.67
C GLU A 311 -16.45 5.30 -23.72
N ILE A 312 -15.44 4.58 -23.25
CA ILE A 312 -14.35 5.14 -22.43
C ILE A 312 -13.31 5.72 -23.40
N LYS A 313 -13.44 7.02 -23.69
CA LYS A 313 -12.53 7.72 -24.59
C LYS A 313 -12.46 9.19 -24.22
N ALA A 314 -11.25 9.75 -24.30
CA ALA A 314 -11.06 11.19 -24.16
C ALA A 314 -11.90 11.92 -25.22
N GLU A 315 -12.53 13.05 -24.81
CA GLU A 315 -13.37 13.88 -25.68
C GLU A 315 -14.65 13.22 -26.21
N ALA A 316 -15.01 11.99 -25.72
CA ALA A 316 -16.31 11.42 -26.05
C ALA A 316 -17.45 12.32 -25.51
N PRO A 317 -18.58 12.43 -26.24
CA PRO A 317 -19.75 13.15 -25.74
C PRO A 317 -20.21 12.56 -24.39
N THR A 318 -20.36 13.40 -23.39
CA THR A 318 -20.82 13.04 -22.05
C THR A 318 -22.15 13.68 -21.72
N GLU A 319 -22.93 13.00 -20.89
CA GLU A 319 -24.14 13.55 -20.25
C GLU A 319 -24.01 13.41 -18.73
N ILE A 320 -24.77 14.23 -18.00
CA ILE A 320 -24.91 14.10 -16.56
C ILE A 320 -26.33 13.60 -16.30
N LEU A 321 -26.43 12.42 -15.70
CA LEU A 321 -27.72 11.80 -15.40
C LEU A 321 -27.92 11.64 -13.88
N GLU A 322 -29.12 12.01 -13.43
CA GLU A 322 -29.61 11.72 -12.08
C GLU A 322 -30.44 10.44 -12.13
N GLY A 323 -30.11 9.45 -11.32
CA GLY A 323 -30.84 8.19 -11.26
C GLY A 323 -30.48 7.21 -12.39
N ALA A 324 -31.49 6.70 -13.12
CA ALA A 324 -31.32 5.62 -14.08
C ALA A 324 -30.44 6.01 -15.28
N ILE A 325 -29.59 5.09 -15.68
CA ILE A 325 -28.74 5.20 -16.89
C ILE A 325 -29.35 4.34 -17.99
N PRO A 326 -29.68 4.92 -19.18
CA PRO A 326 -30.29 4.16 -20.25
C PRO A 326 -29.29 3.18 -20.89
N ARG A 327 -29.82 2.12 -21.50
CA ARG A 327 -29.03 1.14 -22.26
C ARG A 327 -28.23 1.83 -23.38
N GLY A 328 -26.98 1.39 -23.56
CA GLY A 328 -26.03 2.01 -24.52
C GLY A 328 -25.23 3.16 -23.91
N TRP A 329 -25.47 3.49 -22.63
CA TRP A 329 -24.67 4.44 -21.86
C TRP A 329 -24.10 3.75 -20.64
N MET A 330 -22.92 4.18 -20.19
CA MET A 330 -22.27 3.69 -18.98
C MET A 330 -21.82 4.85 -18.09
N GLY A 331 -21.94 4.68 -16.79
CA GLY A 331 -21.43 5.63 -15.81
C GLY A 331 -19.91 5.52 -15.68
N LEU A 332 -19.22 6.64 -15.79
CA LEU A 332 -17.75 6.70 -15.82
C LEU A 332 -17.15 7.58 -14.73
N ASP A 333 -17.94 8.45 -14.10
CA ASP A 333 -17.53 9.25 -12.94
C ASP A 333 -18.76 9.64 -12.11
N ILE A 334 -18.53 10.11 -10.89
CA ILE A 334 -19.57 10.78 -10.11
C ILE A 334 -19.88 12.16 -10.72
N GLY A 335 -21.14 12.56 -10.66
CA GLY A 335 -21.56 13.85 -11.19
C GLY A 335 -21.28 15.02 -10.22
N PRO A 336 -21.56 16.26 -10.68
CA PRO A 336 -21.31 17.49 -9.92
C PRO A 336 -22.15 17.62 -8.64
N LYS A 337 -23.38 17.09 -8.62
CA LYS A 337 -24.20 17.09 -7.38
C LYS A 337 -23.61 16.17 -6.34
N THR A 338 -23.14 14.97 -6.75
CA THR A 338 -22.45 14.02 -5.88
C THR A 338 -21.16 14.64 -5.33
N SER A 339 -20.36 15.25 -6.21
CA SER A 339 -19.10 15.90 -5.84
C SER A 339 -19.33 17.01 -4.81
N ALA A 340 -20.37 17.83 -4.96
CA ALA A 340 -20.74 18.86 -4.00
C ALA A 340 -21.16 18.25 -2.65
N ALA A 341 -22.04 17.25 -2.66
CA ALA A 341 -22.49 16.57 -1.44
C ALA A 341 -21.33 15.89 -0.69
N TYR A 342 -20.42 15.24 -1.41
CA TYR A 342 -19.25 14.58 -0.81
C TYR A 342 -18.27 15.60 -0.23
N LYS A 343 -18.04 16.72 -0.93
CA LYS A 343 -17.24 17.84 -0.41
C LYS A 343 -17.80 18.39 0.91
N ASP A 344 -19.12 18.54 1.01
CA ASP A 344 -19.75 19.04 2.24
C ASP A 344 -19.51 18.08 3.40
N VAL A 345 -19.69 16.77 3.19
CA VAL A 345 -19.41 15.74 4.21
C VAL A 345 -17.94 15.75 4.61
N ILE A 346 -17.03 15.72 3.64
CA ILE A 346 -15.56 15.72 3.88
C ILE A 346 -15.13 17.01 4.61
N SER A 347 -15.81 18.13 4.39
CA SER A 347 -15.46 19.40 5.01
C SER A 347 -15.51 19.37 6.54
N SER A 348 -16.34 18.51 7.13
CA SER A 348 -16.50 18.35 8.58
C SER A 348 -15.54 17.32 9.19
N ALA A 349 -14.86 16.53 8.36
CA ALA A 349 -14.06 15.41 8.79
C ALA A 349 -12.89 15.80 9.71
N LYS A 350 -12.61 14.92 10.68
CA LYS A 350 -11.36 14.93 11.47
C LYS A 350 -10.43 13.79 11.07
N THR A 351 -11.00 12.71 10.55
CA THR A 351 -10.26 11.60 9.97
C THR A 351 -10.90 11.27 8.62
N VAL A 352 -10.06 11.12 7.59
CA VAL A 352 -10.46 10.66 6.26
C VAL A 352 -9.59 9.47 5.86
N VAL A 353 -10.23 8.36 5.50
CA VAL A 353 -9.56 7.24 4.82
C VAL A 353 -10.13 7.16 3.41
N TRP A 354 -9.27 7.21 2.40
CA TRP A 354 -9.69 7.14 1.01
C TRP A 354 -8.98 6.00 0.26
N ASN A 355 -9.78 5.15 -0.40
CA ASN A 355 -9.27 4.04 -1.22
C ASN A 355 -10.10 3.85 -2.49
N GLY A 356 -9.50 4.09 -3.64
CA GLY A 356 -10.07 3.93 -4.98
C GLY A 356 -10.66 5.23 -5.54
N PRO A 357 -10.47 5.48 -6.85
CA PRO A 357 -10.96 6.68 -7.53
C PRO A 357 -12.49 6.67 -7.67
N MET A 358 -13.05 7.86 -7.89
CA MET A 358 -14.49 8.06 -8.03
C MET A 358 -14.99 7.83 -9.46
N GLY A 359 -14.08 7.79 -10.44
CA GLY A 359 -14.36 7.61 -11.87
C GLY A 359 -13.14 7.03 -12.59
N VAL A 360 -13.18 7.01 -13.92
CA VAL A 360 -12.08 6.60 -14.81
C VAL A 360 -11.06 7.74 -14.90
N PHE A 361 -10.36 7.99 -13.79
CA PHE A 361 -9.52 9.18 -13.56
C PHE A 361 -8.33 9.30 -14.53
N GLU A 362 -7.94 8.22 -15.19
CA GLU A 362 -6.89 8.20 -16.21
C GLU A 362 -7.30 8.94 -17.48
N THR A 363 -8.61 9.00 -17.76
CA THR A 363 -9.17 9.51 -19.02
C THR A 363 -10.08 10.71 -18.77
N PRO A 364 -9.62 11.96 -18.99
CA PRO A 364 -10.52 13.11 -18.96
C PRO A 364 -11.66 12.99 -19.97
N PRO A 365 -12.91 13.43 -19.65
CA PRO A 365 -13.29 14.23 -18.48
C PRO A 365 -13.77 13.40 -17.26
N TYR A 366 -13.53 12.09 -17.20
CA TYR A 366 -14.02 11.18 -16.15
C TYR A 366 -13.16 11.20 -14.88
N ASP A 367 -12.28 12.18 -14.73
CA ASP A 367 -11.42 12.43 -13.57
C ASP A 367 -11.96 13.55 -12.64
N ALA A 368 -12.98 14.29 -13.09
CA ALA A 368 -13.48 15.47 -12.40
C ALA A 368 -13.98 15.17 -10.98
N GLY A 369 -14.70 14.07 -10.80
CA GLY A 369 -15.20 13.64 -9.48
C GLY A 369 -14.07 13.23 -8.55
N THR A 370 -13.08 12.51 -9.07
CA THR A 370 -11.88 12.12 -8.30
C THR A 370 -11.09 13.35 -7.85
N LEU A 371 -10.88 14.33 -8.74
CA LEU A 371 -10.19 15.57 -8.44
C LEU A 371 -10.94 16.41 -7.42
N ALA A 372 -12.27 16.53 -7.54
CA ALA A 372 -13.10 17.26 -6.57
C ALA A 372 -13.01 16.66 -5.16
N VAL A 373 -12.99 15.32 -5.04
CA VAL A 373 -12.79 14.64 -3.76
C VAL A 373 -11.37 14.87 -3.25
N ALA A 374 -10.34 14.81 -4.12
CA ALA A 374 -8.96 15.06 -3.74
C ALA A 374 -8.77 16.48 -3.15
N GLU A 375 -9.34 17.49 -3.79
CA GLU A 375 -9.32 18.86 -3.31
C GLU A 375 -10.05 19.02 -1.97
N ALA A 376 -11.20 18.34 -1.80
CA ALA A 376 -11.97 18.37 -0.56
C ALA A 376 -11.17 17.76 0.60
N VAL A 377 -10.51 16.61 0.37
CA VAL A 377 -9.66 15.93 1.36
C VAL A 377 -8.44 16.80 1.70
N ALA A 378 -7.76 17.38 0.70
CA ALA A 378 -6.65 18.28 0.92
C ALA A 378 -7.07 19.51 1.77
N ALA A 379 -8.21 20.13 1.44
CA ALA A 379 -8.74 21.25 2.21
C ALA A 379 -9.14 20.86 3.65
N ALA A 380 -9.64 19.66 3.89
CA ALA A 380 -9.91 19.15 5.23
C ALA A 380 -8.59 18.95 6.01
N THR A 381 -7.55 18.41 5.34
CA THR A 381 -6.22 18.21 5.93
C THR A 381 -5.56 19.52 6.32
N ASP A 382 -5.65 20.55 5.48
CA ASP A 382 -5.15 21.90 5.81
C ASP A 382 -5.83 22.50 7.05
N ARG A 383 -7.07 22.08 7.36
CA ARG A 383 -7.80 22.46 8.58
C ARG A 383 -7.52 21.54 9.78
N GLY A 384 -6.58 20.60 9.64
CA GLY A 384 -6.12 19.72 10.72
C GLY A 384 -6.79 18.34 10.76
N ALA A 385 -7.49 17.91 9.72
CA ALA A 385 -7.94 16.55 9.59
C ALA A 385 -6.75 15.62 9.28
N VAL A 386 -6.82 14.38 9.74
CA VAL A 386 -5.87 13.31 9.36
C VAL A 386 -6.40 12.64 8.10
N SER A 387 -5.66 12.72 6.99
CA SER A 387 -6.01 12.09 5.73
C SER A 387 -5.07 10.94 5.41
N ILE A 388 -5.62 9.75 5.15
CA ILE A 388 -4.90 8.53 4.82
C ILE A 388 -5.40 8.04 3.46
N ILE A 389 -4.50 8.04 2.49
CA ILE A 389 -4.78 7.63 1.12
C ILE A 389 -4.24 6.23 0.92
N GLY A 390 -5.11 5.29 0.62
CA GLY A 390 -4.74 3.89 0.34
C GLY A 390 -5.01 3.50 -1.10
N GLY A 391 -4.19 2.58 -1.62
CA GLY A 391 -4.32 2.08 -2.99
C GLY A 391 -3.51 2.88 -4.02
N GLY A 392 -2.97 2.15 -5.01
CA GLY A 392 -2.12 2.73 -6.05
C GLY A 392 -2.84 3.78 -6.90
N ASP A 393 -4.09 3.49 -7.28
CA ASP A 393 -4.88 4.38 -8.12
C ASP A 393 -5.25 5.69 -7.42
N SER A 394 -5.59 5.62 -6.13
CA SER A 394 -5.85 6.83 -5.32
C SER A 394 -4.60 7.68 -5.18
N ALA A 395 -3.45 7.04 -4.91
CA ALA A 395 -2.17 7.73 -4.82
C ALA A 395 -1.80 8.38 -6.16
N ALA A 396 -1.99 7.67 -7.28
CA ALA A 396 -1.74 8.21 -8.62
C ALA A 396 -2.66 9.40 -8.96
N ALA A 397 -3.95 9.33 -8.55
CA ALA A 397 -4.88 10.43 -8.73
C ALA A 397 -4.46 11.68 -7.91
N ILE A 398 -4.02 11.50 -6.68
CA ILE A 398 -3.52 12.57 -5.81
C ILE A 398 -2.25 13.20 -6.39
N ASP A 399 -1.33 12.41 -6.93
CA ASP A 399 -0.11 12.91 -7.58
C ASP A 399 -0.43 13.69 -8.86
N LYS A 400 -1.35 13.15 -9.70
CA LYS A 400 -1.83 13.84 -10.90
C LYS A 400 -2.45 15.20 -10.56
N ALA A 401 -3.12 15.28 -9.42
CA ALA A 401 -3.70 16.53 -8.90
C ALA A 401 -2.66 17.49 -8.29
N GLY A 402 -1.41 17.06 -8.05
CA GLY A 402 -0.38 17.86 -7.37
C GLY A 402 -0.68 18.09 -5.89
N LEU A 403 -1.43 17.18 -5.25
CA LEU A 403 -1.91 17.34 -3.88
C LEU A 403 -1.24 16.43 -2.86
N ALA A 404 -0.20 15.67 -3.26
CA ALA A 404 0.45 14.68 -2.41
C ALA A 404 1.00 15.29 -1.10
N ASP A 405 1.63 16.46 -1.17
CA ASP A 405 2.21 17.15 0.00
C ASP A 405 1.16 17.71 0.96
N ARG A 406 -0.11 17.74 0.57
CA ARG A 406 -1.25 18.18 1.38
C ARG A 406 -1.98 17.02 2.04
N MET A 407 -1.56 15.78 1.84
CA MET A 407 -2.09 14.61 2.52
C MET A 407 -1.23 14.26 3.75
N THR A 408 -1.88 13.78 4.83
CA THR A 408 -1.14 13.38 6.04
C THR A 408 -0.31 12.13 5.79
N HIS A 409 -0.89 11.14 5.11
CA HIS A 409 -0.23 9.88 4.76
C HIS A 409 -0.76 9.31 3.45
N ILE A 410 0.17 8.95 2.56
CA ILE A 410 -0.12 8.16 1.36
C ILE A 410 0.51 6.79 1.56
N SER A 411 -0.35 5.77 1.76
CA SER A 411 0.11 4.42 2.03
C SER A 411 0.73 3.77 0.80
N THR A 412 1.86 3.12 1.01
CA THR A 412 2.52 2.30 0.00
C THR A 412 2.00 0.86 -0.03
N GLY A 413 1.12 0.52 0.91
CA GLY A 413 0.67 -0.86 1.18
C GLY A 413 -0.25 -1.47 0.13
N GLY A 414 -0.92 -0.67 -0.69
CA GLY A 414 -1.85 -1.19 -1.69
C GLY A 414 -2.92 -2.12 -1.09
N GLY A 415 -2.91 -3.41 -1.48
CA GLY A 415 -3.83 -4.41 -0.95
C GLY A 415 -3.66 -4.68 0.56
N ALA A 416 -2.43 -4.58 1.08
CA ALA A 416 -2.19 -4.73 2.51
C ALA A 416 -2.93 -3.68 3.35
N SER A 417 -3.01 -2.43 2.87
CA SER A 417 -3.76 -1.37 3.56
C SER A 417 -5.26 -1.70 3.65
N LEU A 418 -5.84 -2.30 2.60
CA LEU A 418 -7.24 -2.75 2.60
C LEU A 418 -7.44 -3.86 3.62
N GLU A 419 -6.60 -4.91 3.58
CA GLU A 419 -6.70 -6.03 4.52
C GLU A 419 -6.49 -5.58 5.97
N PHE A 420 -5.64 -4.57 6.20
CA PHE A 420 -5.47 -3.96 7.52
C PHE A 420 -6.75 -3.27 8.00
N LEU A 421 -7.40 -2.49 7.12
CA LEU A 421 -8.69 -1.83 7.39
C LEU A 421 -9.83 -2.85 7.61
N GLU A 422 -9.75 -4.03 7.00
CA GLU A 422 -10.65 -5.17 7.26
C GLU A 422 -10.44 -5.79 8.65
N GLY A 423 -9.32 -5.51 9.32
CA GLY A 423 -8.95 -6.12 10.59
C GLY A 423 -8.38 -7.53 10.45
N LYS A 424 -7.85 -7.87 9.28
CA LYS A 424 -7.18 -9.16 9.06
C LYS A 424 -5.84 -9.22 9.80
N PRO A 425 -5.42 -10.40 10.28
CA PRO A 425 -4.12 -10.56 10.94
C PRO A 425 -2.97 -10.33 9.95
N PHE A 426 -1.86 -9.82 10.47
CA PHE A 426 -0.64 -9.56 9.73
C PHE A 426 0.50 -10.44 10.26
N PRO A 427 0.57 -11.72 9.87
CA PRO A 427 1.50 -12.68 10.45
C PRO A 427 2.96 -12.25 10.33
N ALA A 428 3.31 -11.48 9.28
CA ALA A 428 4.66 -10.94 9.10
C ALA A 428 4.98 -9.76 10.05
N ILE A 429 4.00 -9.20 10.74
CA ILE A 429 4.19 -8.25 11.83
C ILE A 429 4.15 -8.99 13.16
N ASP A 430 3.19 -9.90 13.34
CA ASP A 430 2.97 -10.62 14.59
C ASP A 430 4.20 -11.43 15.03
N VAL A 431 4.98 -11.95 14.07
CA VAL A 431 6.22 -12.74 14.32
C VAL A 431 7.38 -11.91 14.86
N LEU A 432 7.34 -10.59 14.74
CA LEU A 432 8.41 -9.69 15.17
C LEU A 432 8.37 -9.40 16.69
N ASP A 433 9.50 -8.91 17.21
CA ASP A 433 9.67 -8.70 18.64
C ASP A 433 8.82 -7.53 19.17
N ASP A 434 8.20 -7.74 20.30
CA ASP A 434 7.47 -6.71 21.05
C ASP A 434 8.43 -5.89 21.94
N VAL A 435 8.02 -4.65 22.29
CA VAL A 435 8.76 -3.74 23.19
C VAL A 435 8.85 -4.31 24.60
#